data_11cb25044fc534079eb1790a87ee6686
#
_entry.id   11cb25044fc534079eb1790a87ee6686
#
_cell.length_a   1.000
_cell.length_b   1.000
_cell.length_c   1.000
_cell.angle_alpha   90.00
_cell.angle_beta   90.00
_cell.angle_gamma   90.00
#
_symmetry.space_group_name_H-M   'P 1'
#
loop_
_entity.id
_entity.type
_entity.pdbx_description
1 polymer ?
#
loop_
_entity_poly.entity_id
_entity_poly.type
_entity_poly.pdbx_seq_one_letter_code
_entity_poly.pdbx_strand_id
1 'polypeptide(L)'
;MTNNLRRHSSHWGAFTAEVDEGRIVGVRPFEKDPDPSPLIESMPDAVYDESRVARPMIRKGWLDHGPGGNRQQRGAEPFVAVPWDEALDIVAAEVDRVRHEHGNSA
;
A
#
# COMPACT_ATOMS: atom_id res chain seq x y z
N MET A 1 1.67 18.86 -25.36
CA MET A 1 1.14 18.22 -24.16
C MET A 1 0.56 16.87 -24.55
N THR A 2 1.29 15.81 -24.36
CA THR A 2 0.81 14.44 -24.58
C THR A 2 0.04 14.04 -23.32
N ASN A 3 -1.28 14.29 -23.34
CA ASN A 3 -2.18 13.79 -22.32
C ASN A 3 -2.18 12.26 -22.41
N ASN A 4 -1.48 11.60 -21.51
CA ASN A 4 -1.26 10.16 -21.56
C ASN A 4 -2.37 9.48 -20.75
N LEU A 5 -3.41 9.02 -21.46
CA LEU A 5 -4.55 8.32 -20.86
C LEU A 5 -4.15 6.89 -20.48
N ARG A 6 -4.31 6.53 -19.22
CA ARG A 6 -4.01 5.19 -18.70
C ARG A 6 -5.28 4.54 -18.14
N ARG A 7 -5.70 3.43 -18.73
CA ARG A 7 -6.80 2.63 -18.21
C ARG A 7 -6.38 1.88 -16.97
N HIS A 8 -7.22 1.92 -15.96
CA HIS A 8 -6.98 1.29 -14.68
C HIS A 8 -8.27 0.76 -14.06
N SER A 9 -8.13 -0.06 -13.03
CA SER A 9 -9.24 -0.59 -12.26
C SER A 9 -8.89 -0.52 -10.77
N SER A 10 -9.83 -0.05 -9.98
CA SER A 10 -9.75 -0.03 -8.52
C SER A 10 -10.91 -0.82 -7.91
N HIS A 11 -10.94 -0.92 -6.59
CA HIS A 11 -12.08 -1.49 -5.87
C HIS A 11 -13.40 -0.74 -6.15
N TRP A 12 -13.29 0.55 -6.50
CA TRP A 12 -14.42 1.44 -6.75
C TRP A 12 -14.90 1.47 -8.19
N GLY A 13 -14.25 0.72 -9.07
CA GLY A 13 -14.60 0.62 -10.47
C GLY A 13 -13.45 0.87 -11.43
N ALA A 14 -13.73 0.71 -12.71
CA ALA A 14 -12.79 0.97 -13.78
C ALA A 14 -12.78 2.47 -14.14
N PHE A 15 -11.62 2.99 -14.47
CA PHE A 15 -11.44 4.39 -14.84
C PHE A 15 -10.25 4.58 -15.78
N THR A 16 -10.15 5.76 -16.34
CA THR A 16 -8.98 6.22 -17.08
C THR A 16 -8.29 7.33 -16.31
N ALA A 17 -7.03 7.14 -15.95
CA ALA A 17 -6.23 8.18 -15.34
C ALA A 17 -5.69 9.15 -16.41
N GLU A 18 -5.79 10.43 -16.14
CA GLU A 18 -5.17 11.50 -16.91
C GLU A 18 -3.81 11.80 -16.30
N VAL A 19 -2.77 11.64 -17.11
CA VAL A 19 -1.39 11.83 -16.65
C VAL A 19 -0.77 12.99 -17.43
N ASP A 20 -0.28 13.99 -16.71
CA ASP A 20 0.48 15.10 -17.23
C ASP A 20 1.86 15.18 -16.55
N GLU A 21 2.91 15.27 -17.33
CA GLU A 21 4.31 15.27 -16.83
C GLU A 21 4.64 14.18 -15.82
N GLY A 22 4.06 12.99 -16.03
CA GLY A 22 4.26 11.84 -15.12
C GLY A 22 3.43 11.86 -13.82
N ARG A 23 2.57 12.86 -13.66
CA ARG A 23 1.69 13.01 -12.51
C ARG A 23 0.23 12.76 -12.89
N ILE A 24 -0.51 12.04 -12.07
CA ILE A 24 -1.96 11.87 -12.24
C ILE A 24 -2.61 13.21 -11.87
N VAL A 25 -3.32 13.80 -12.82
CA VAL A 25 -3.98 15.10 -12.64
C VAL A 25 -5.51 14.99 -12.60
N GLY A 26 -6.05 13.84 -12.99
CA GLY A 26 -7.48 13.58 -12.96
C GLY A 26 -7.81 12.13 -13.28
N VAL A 27 -9.07 11.79 -13.15
CA VAL A 27 -9.63 10.49 -13.52
C VAL A 27 -10.94 10.67 -14.26
N ARG A 28 -11.23 9.75 -15.17
CA ARG A 28 -12.54 9.63 -15.84
C ARG A 28 -13.10 8.23 -15.57
N PRO A 29 -14.29 8.11 -15.02
CA PRO A 29 -14.96 6.82 -14.88
C PRO A 29 -15.08 6.10 -16.22
N PHE A 30 -15.26 4.79 -16.17
CA PHE A 30 -15.51 4.00 -17.37
C PHE A 30 -16.84 4.42 -18.01
N GLU A 31 -16.81 4.75 -19.29
CA GLU A 31 -17.94 5.34 -20.04
C GLU A 31 -19.20 4.48 -20.08
N LYS A 32 -19.06 3.16 -19.89
CA LYS A 32 -20.18 2.21 -19.87
C LYS A 32 -20.68 1.88 -18.47
N ASP A 33 -20.09 2.50 -17.45
CA ASP A 33 -20.59 2.37 -16.09
C ASP A 33 -21.76 3.35 -15.91
N PRO A 34 -23.00 2.85 -15.70
CA PRO A 34 -24.18 3.72 -15.61
C PRO A 34 -24.25 4.49 -14.29
N ASP A 35 -23.49 4.07 -13.27
CA ASP A 35 -23.50 4.68 -11.94
C ASP A 35 -22.09 4.59 -11.28
N PRO A 36 -21.12 5.33 -11.81
CA PRO A 36 -19.75 5.27 -11.31
C PRO A 36 -19.65 5.77 -9.87
N SER A 37 -18.89 5.05 -9.07
CA SER A 37 -18.65 5.45 -7.68
C SER A 37 -17.94 6.80 -7.62
N PRO A 38 -18.42 7.78 -6.83
CA PRO A 38 -17.74 9.06 -6.65
C PRO A 38 -16.36 8.91 -5.98
N LEU A 39 -16.08 7.78 -5.31
CA LEU A 39 -14.78 7.50 -4.71
C LEU A 39 -13.64 7.35 -5.73
N ILE A 40 -13.96 7.13 -7.02
CA ILE A 40 -12.96 7.13 -8.09
C ILE A 40 -12.28 8.49 -8.18
N GLU A 41 -12.98 9.60 -7.93
CA GLU A 41 -12.43 10.96 -8.01
C GLU A 41 -11.36 11.24 -6.95
N SER A 42 -11.33 10.46 -5.86
CA SER A 42 -10.29 10.56 -4.83
C SER A 42 -8.96 9.89 -5.20
N MET A 43 -8.90 9.15 -6.29
CA MET A 43 -7.69 8.37 -6.65
C MET A 43 -6.45 9.23 -6.88
N PRO A 44 -6.50 10.40 -7.56
CA PRO A 44 -5.32 11.25 -7.69
C PRO A 44 -4.77 11.70 -6.33
N ASP A 45 -5.63 12.15 -5.43
CA ASP A 45 -5.24 12.61 -4.11
C ASP A 45 -4.65 11.46 -3.28
N ALA A 46 -5.29 10.29 -3.28
CA ALA A 46 -4.83 9.10 -2.54
C ALA A 46 -3.40 8.66 -2.93
N VAL A 47 -3.01 8.86 -4.19
CA VAL A 47 -1.66 8.51 -4.67
C VAL A 47 -0.58 9.42 -4.07
N TYR A 48 -0.91 10.68 -3.81
CA TYR A 48 0.06 11.70 -3.35
C TYR A 48 -0.13 12.13 -1.90
N ASP A 49 -1.12 11.57 -1.21
CA ASP A 49 -1.38 11.86 0.19
C ASP A 49 -0.25 11.38 1.11
N GLU A 50 0.02 12.14 2.16
CA GLU A 50 1.05 11.81 3.15
C GLU A 50 0.77 10.51 3.91
N SER A 51 -0.49 10.10 4.00
CA SER A 51 -0.88 8.83 4.62
C SER A 51 -0.50 7.60 3.80
N ARG A 52 -0.12 7.80 2.53
CA ARG A 52 0.30 6.69 1.67
C ARG A 52 1.63 6.11 2.10
N VAL A 53 1.67 4.81 2.32
CA VAL A 53 2.92 4.08 2.56
C VAL A 53 3.75 4.03 1.27
N ALA A 54 4.79 4.86 1.19
CA ALA A 54 5.60 5.04 -0.02
C ALA A 54 6.77 4.05 -0.12
N ARG A 55 7.11 3.37 0.97
CA ARG A 55 8.22 2.41 1.06
C ARG A 55 7.95 1.40 2.17
N PRO A 56 8.66 0.25 2.21
CA PRO A 56 8.52 -0.68 3.32
C PRO A 56 8.84 0.00 4.65
N MET A 57 7.95 -0.20 5.62
CA MET A 57 8.08 0.37 6.95
C MET A 57 7.84 -0.73 7.98
N ILE A 58 8.72 -0.83 8.96
CA ILE A 58 8.62 -1.81 10.05
C ILE A 58 8.56 -1.07 11.38
N ARG A 59 7.74 -1.56 12.29
CA ARG A 59 7.65 -1.02 13.65
C ARG A 59 9.02 -1.13 14.33
N LYS A 60 9.44 -0.05 14.99
CA LYS A 60 10.72 -0.03 15.69
C LYS A 60 10.85 -1.15 16.72
N GLY A 61 9.80 -1.41 17.50
CA GLY A 61 9.80 -2.49 18.49
C GLY A 61 9.99 -3.88 17.89
N TRP A 62 9.52 -4.10 16.65
CA TRP A 62 9.80 -5.33 15.94
C TRP A 62 11.26 -5.46 15.52
N LEU A 63 11.85 -4.38 14.99
CA LEU A 63 13.26 -4.38 14.61
C LEU A 63 14.18 -4.61 15.81
N ASP A 64 13.83 -4.04 16.97
CA ASP A 64 14.64 -4.13 18.19
C ASP A 64 14.49 -5.49 18.92
N HIS A 65 13.30 -6.10 18.88
CA HIS A 65 12.94 -7.21 19.76
C HIS A 65 12.34 -8.43 19.05
N GLY A 66 12.04 -8.33 17.76
CA GLY A 66 11.40 -9.41 17.01
C GLY A 66 9.96 -9.72 17.46
N PRO A 67 9.46 -10.95 17.21
CA PRO A 67 8.06 -11.31 17.44
C PRO A 67 7.61 -11.27 18.91
N GLY A 68 8.53 -11.29 19.87
CA GLY A 68 8.27 -11.12 21.30
C GLY A 68 8.21 -9.68 21.78
N GLY A 69 8.41 -8.71 20.90
CA GLY A 69 8.50 -7.30 21.22
C GLY A 69 7.23 -6.68 21.83
N ASN A 70 7.36 -5.48 22.33
CA ASN A 70 6.34 -4.78 23.08
C ASN A 70 5.06 -4.50 22.24
N ARG A 71 4.10 -5.40 22.34
CA ARG A 71 2.81 -5.30 21.61
C ARG A 71 1.96 -4.12 22.07
N GLN A 72 2.15 -3.65 23.29
CA GLN A 72 1.40 -2.54 23.88
C GLN A 72 1.76 -1.20 23.22
N GLN A 73 2.92 -1.11 22.59
CA GLN A 73 3.34 0.08 21.84
C GLN A 73 2.80 0.13 20.41
N ARG A 74 1.93 -0.80 20.03
CA ARG A 74 1.29 -0.76 18.71
C ARG A 74 0.48 0.54 18.55
N GLY A 75 0.83 1.31 17.52
CA GLY A 75 0.24 2.63 17.25
C GLY A 75 0.92 3.81 17.98
N ALA A 76 1.77 3.55 18.96
CA ALA A 76 2.48 4.59 19.71
C ALA A 76 3.97 4.69 19.35
N GLU A 77 4.56 3.61 18.84
CA GLU A 77 5.95 3.59 18.42
C GLU A 77 6.12 4.00 16.94
N PRO A 78 7.28 4.54 16.56
CA PRO A 78 7.53 4.91 15.18
C PRO A 78 7.69 3.70 14.27
N PHE A 79 7.38 3.89 12.98
CA PHE A 79 7.78 3.01 11.90
C PHE A 79 9.15 3.46 11.35
N VAL A 80 9.97 2.49 11.01
CA VAL A 80 11.31 2.70 10.43
C VAL A 80 11.29 2.21 8.98
N ALA A 81 11.74 3.05 8.06
CA ALA A 81 11.90 2.68 6.66
C ALA A 81 13.06 1.70 6.51
N VAL A 82 12.83 0.63 5.76
CA VAL A 82 13.84 -0.39 5.43
C VAL A 82 13.87 -0.63 3.92
N PRO A 83 14.99 -1.10 3.35
CA PRO A 83 15.04 -1.55 1.96
C PRO A 83 14.09 -2.74 1.72
N TRP A 84 13.68 -2.93 0.46
CA TRP A 84 12.76 -4.01 0.09
C TRP A 84 13.30 -5.41 0.38
N ASP A 85 14.58 -5.65 0.11
CA ASP A 85 15.24 -6.92 0.38
C ASP A 85 15.23 -7.25 1.88
N GLU A 86 15.57 -6.29 2.73
CA GLU A 86 15.50 -6.45 4.19
C GLU A 86 14.07 -6.72 4.66
N ALA A 87 13.09 -5.96 4.16
CA ALA A 87 11.69 -6.18 4.50
C ALA A 87 11.20 -7.57 4.12
N LEU A 88 11.56 -8.04 2.93
CA LEU A 88 11.20 -9.38 2.43
C LEU A 88 11.86 -10.49 3.27
N ASP A 89 13.11 -10.34 3.64
CA ASP A 89 13.82 -11.31 4.49
C ASP A 89 13.18 -11.42 5.88
N ILE A 90 12.83 -10.29 6.48
CA ILE A 90 12.14 -10.26 7.79
C ILE A 90 10.76 -10.94 7.70
N VAL A 91 9.97 -10.62 6.67
CA VAL A 91 8.64 -11.23 6.48
C VAL A 91 8.77 -12.73 6.20
N ALA A 92 9.69 -13.14 5.35
CA ALA A 92 9.93 -14.55 5.04
C ALA A 92 10.34 -15.35 6.27
N ALA A 93 11.25 -14.83 7.07
CA ALA A 93 11.68 -15.46 8.31
C ALA A 93 10.53 -15.64 9.31
N GLU A 94 9.66 -14.64 9.45
CA GLU A 94 8.51 -14.71 10.36
C GLU A 94 7.44 -15.68 9.85
N VAL A 95 7.13 -15.68 8.57
CA VAL A 95 6.21 -16.67 7.97
C VAL A 95 6.73 -18.09 8.18
N ASP A 96 8.03 -18.31 7.98
CA ASP A 96 8.66 -19.60 8.17
C ASP A 96 8.64 -20.05 9.65
N ARG A 97 8.92 -19.14 10.57
CA ARG A 97 8.80 -19.38 12.01
C ARG A 97 7.38 -19.83 12.40
N VAL A 98 6.37 -19.05 11.99
CA VAL A 98 4.96 -19.33 12.31
C VAL A 98 4.54 -20.68 11.73
N ARG A 99 4.96 -20.98 10.49
CA ARG A 99 4.67 -22.26 9.84
C ARG A 99 5.29 -23.46 10.60
N HIS A 100 6.53 -23.31 11.08
CA HIS A 100 7.19 -24.37 11.84
C HIS A 100 6.59 -24.58 13.24
N GLU A 101 6.21 -23.48 13.91
CA GLU A 101 5.67 -23.55 15.28
C GLU A 101 4.20 -23.97 15.32
N HIS A 102 3.40 -23.57 14.32
CA HIS A 102 1.94 -23.69 14.35
C HIS A 102 1.34 -24.44 13.15
N GLY A 103 2.14 -24.76 12.14
CA GLY A 103 1.70 -25.41 10.90
C GLY A 103 1.07 -24.45 9.90
N ASN A 104 0.58 -25.02 8.77
CA ASN A 104 0.03 -24.22 7.66
C ASN A 104 -1.39 -23.66 7.93
N SER A 105 -1.99 -24.00 9.07
CA SER A 105 -3.35 -23.59 9.46
C SER A 105 -3.34 -22.47 10.50
N ALA A 106 -2.16 -21.86 10.75
CA ALA A 106 -1.99 -20.79 11.73
C ALA A 106 -2.61 -19.46 11.29
#